data_fe34c218801476fb725f8120807a6cc1
#
_entry.id   fe34c218801476fb725f8120807a6cc1
#
_cell.length_a   1.000
_cell.length_b   1.000
_cell.length_c   1.000
_cell.angle_alpha   90.00
_cell.angle_beta   90.00
_cell.angle_gamma   90.00
#
_symmetry.space_group_name_H-M   'P 1'
#
loop_
_entity.id
_entity.type
_entity.pdbx_description
1 polymer ?
#
loop_
_entity_poly.entity_id
_entity_poly.type
_entity_poly.pdbx_seq_one_letter_code
_entity_poly.pdbx_strand_id
1 'polypeptide(L)'
;MDVSGLSTHNLLTNQNIFELESLPERLLVVGGGPVGLELGQACALLGVSVTIITTESRLASREEETVGLVLQNKFDDLGIHVLYHARLLRVESEREAVVAVSHSGETSDSEEKRIPFDALLMAIGRVPVFPRGLEQADIMFTQEGVTVDSQYMTSNRRVYAIGDAVSSLKFTHTADDVARQIVVRETSRGLLRVRSSKAVPKVTYTLPEVASVGHTAESATRIFGPESVRRIEVSYSMNDRAKTDDHGEGVLVVVVRRLTGVVVGAHAAGTSAGNLIALFTVAIDRNISLWKLRDSIYAYPTYSQLVKRAGDLFFAETVHHIRSDVIQVVKKHLPKVFAFLLWGILLLTFSSIRAALDMSTQDFLLMLHRFITTTAWGPLVYIVAYALRPILFFPATLLTLLSGFLFGLPLGILYTVIGENASANIAYGIGKFFGEGISFERSVLGSWIDALKNRPFMSVLFMRLFYVPFDVTNYGSGILGVPWKAYAFATAIGIIPGVSVFVALGASIPSVAVLGTGSFSLDGGYLLFSAAVFIVSLILAPLWYRWHQRQLLKQRTT
;
A
#
# COMPACT_ATOMS: atom_id res chain seq x y z
N MET A 1 -41.26 -7.91 -15.37
CA MET A 1 -41.88 -7.60 -14.06
C MET A 1 -43.35 -7.51 -14.32
N ASP A 2 -44.16 -8.42 -13.83
CA ASP A 2 -45.61 -8.30 -13.85
C ASP A 2 -45.98 -7.32 -12.74
N VAL A 3 -46.38 -6.09 -13.12
CA VAL A 3 -46.90 -5.12 -12.19
C VAL A 3 -48.42 -5.15 -12.33
N SER A 4 -49.11 -5.67 -11.32
CA SER A 4 -50.57 -5.78 -11.32
C SER A 4 -51.19 -4.39 -11.46
N GLY A 5 -52.21 -4.26 -12.34
CA GLY A 5 -52.93 -3.02 -12.56
C GLY A 5 -52.39 -2.10 -13.67
N LEU A 6 -51.32 -2.45 -14.37
CA LEU A 6 -50.79 -1.67 -15.50
C LEU A 6 -51.68 -1.84 -16.74
N SER A 7 -52.32 -0.78 -17.16
CA SER A 7 -52.97 -0.71 -18.47
C SER A 7 -51.97 -0.28 -19.54
N THR A 8 -52.14 -0.78 -20.77
CA THR A 8 -51.19 -0.51 -21.87
C THR A 8 -51.22 0.97 -22.36
N HIS A 9 -52.24 1.73 -22.05
CA HIS A 9 -52.41 3.10 -22.56
C HIS A 9 -51.54 4.15 -21.87
N ASN A 10 -51.25 3.96 -20.56
CA ASN A 10 -50.45 4.93 -19.80
C ASN A 10 -49.02 4.43 -19.56
N LEU A 11 -48.65 3.26 -20.11
CA LEU A 11 -47.31 2.68 -19.99
C LEU A 11 -46.43 3.15 -21.13
N LEU A 12 -45.42 3.95 -20.75
CA LEU A 12 -44.38 4.42 -21.64
C LEU A 12 -43.12 3.58 -21.50
N THR A 13 -42.44 3.41 -22.60
CA THR A 13 -41.11 2.81 -22.71
C THR A 13 -40.27 3.68 -23.63
N ASN A 14 -38.99 3.34 -23.78
CA ASN A 14 -38.11 3.99 -24.77
C ASN A 14 -38.56 3.80 -26.23
N GLN A 15 -39.55 2.96 -26.50
CA GLN A 15 -40.07 2.73 -27.85
C GLN A 15 -41.22 3.68 -28.22
N ASN A 16 -42.13 3.94 -27.30
CA ASN A 16 -43.37 4.69 -27.57
C ASN A 16 -43.42 6.11 -26.99
N ILE A 17 -42.49 6.47 -26.12
CA ILE A 17 -42.46 7.84 -25.52
C ILE A 17 -42.33 8.94 -26.57
N PHE A 18 -41.66 8.65 -27.68
CA PHE A 18 -41.51 9.61 -28.80
C PHE A 18 -42.73 9.70 -29.73
N GLU A 19 -43.74 8.87 -29.51
CA GLU A 19 -44.96 8.82 -30.29
C GLU A 19 -46.14 9.53 -29.57
N LEU A 20 -45.86 10.17 -28.43
CA LEU A 20 -46.86 10.89 -27.66
C LEU A 20 -47.41 12.08 -28.48
N GLU A 21 -48.73 12.16 -28.65
CA GLU A 21 -49.40 13.28 -29.28
C GLU A 21 -49.44 14.52 -28.36
N SER A 22 -49.45 14.31 -27.05
CA SER A 22 -49.40 15.34 -26.02
C SER A 22 -48.60 14.90 -24.83
N LEU A 23 -47.91 15.83 -24.16
CA LEU A 23 -47.14 15.55 -22.95
C LEU A 23 -48.11 15.34 -21.76
N PRO A 24 -47.81 14.37 -20.86
CA PRO A 24 -48.55 14.23 -19.61
C PRO A 24 -48.22 15.39 -18.66
N GLU A 25 -49.17 15.74 -17.78
CA GLU A 25 -48.88 16.72 -16.73
C GLU A 25 -47.91 16.16 -15.68
N ARG A 26 -48.04 14.86 -15.32
CA ARG A 26 -47.23 14.17 -14.30
C ARG A 26 -46.67 12.86 -14.88
N LEU A 27 -45.37 12.74 -14.86
CA LEU A 27 -44.67 11.53 -15.30
C LEU A 27 -44.00 10.82 -14.11
N LEU A 28 -44.38 9.55 -13.89
CA LEU A 28 -43.67 8.68 -12.97
C LEU A 28 -42.63 7.85 -13.73
N VAL A 29 -41.37 8.02 -13.45
CA VAL A 29 -40.26 7.26 -14.03
C VAL A 29 -39.84 6.16 -13.07
N VAL A 30 -39.90 4.92 -13.52
CA VAL A 30 -39.45 3.73 -12.75
C VAL A 30 -38.08 3.32 -13.25
N GLY A 31 -37.03 3.63 -12.47
CA GLY A 31 -35.66 3.34 -12.75
C GLY A 31 -34.77 4.57 -12.91
N GLY A 32 -33.72 4.64 -12.08
CA GLY A 32 -32.69 5.70 -12.07
C GLY A 32 -31.49 5.42 -12.98
N GLY A 33 -31.64 4.55 -13.98
CA GLY A 33 -30.61 4.31 -15.01
C GLY A 33 -30.59 5.38 -16.10
N PRO A 34 -29.62 5.33 -17.06
CA PRO A 34 -29.46 6.36 -18.09
C PRO A 34 -30.77 6.73 -18.82
N VAL A 35 -31.54 5.74 -19.25
CA VAL A 35 -32.80 5.98 -19.97
C VAL A 35 -33.81 6.77 -19.12
N GLY A 36 -33.97 6.39 -17.83
CA GLY A 36 -34.88 7.08 -16.93
C GLY A 36 -34.43 8.51 -16.62
N LEU A 37 -33.13 8.71 -16.43
CA LEU A 37 -32.56 10.03 -16.15
C LEU A 37 -32.66 10.97 -17.37
N GLU A 38 -32.30 10.50 -18.56
CA GLU A 38 -32.31 11.27 -19.79
C GLU A 38 -33.76 11.68 -20.19
N LEU A 39 -34.66 10.71 -20.26
CA LEU A 39 -36.05 10.97 -20.66
C LEU A 39 -36.82 11.71 -19.57
N GLY A 40 -36.57 11.39 -18.29
CA GLY A 40 -37.19 12.14 -17.19
C GLY A 40 -36.78 13.60 -17.20
N GLN A 41 -35.49 13.89 -17.35
CA GLN A 41 -35.01 15.26 -17.45
C GLN A 41 -35.56 15.99 -18.71
N ALA A 42 -35.56 15.30 -19.85
CA ALA A 42 -36.10 15.88 -21.09
C ALA A 42 -37.58 16.28 -20.90
N CYS A 43 -38.41 15.44 -20.30
CA CYS A 43 -39.80 15.74 -19.99
C CYS A 43 -39.91 16.92 -19.00
N ALA A 44 -39.09 16.97 -17.96
CA ALA A 44 -39.09 18.08 -17.01
C ALA A 44 -38.72 19.41 -17.68
N LEU A 45 -37.75 19.43 -18.57
CA LEU A 45 -37.37 20.61 -19.35
C LEU A 45 -38.52 21.10 -20.30
N LEU A 46 -39.40 20.19 -20.66
CA LEU A 46 -40.59 20.50 -21.44
C LEU A 46 -41.83 20.88 -20.57
N GLY A 47 -41.65 21.00 -19.26
CA GLY A 47 -42.68 21.46 -18.32
C GLY A 47 -43.49 20.34 -17.65
N VAL A 48 -43.11 19.07 -17.81
CA VAL A 48 -43.77 17.94 -17.14
C VAL A 48 -43.31 17.85 -15.68
N SER A 49 -44.24 17.64 -14.75
CA SER A 49 -43.88 17.30 -13.36
C SER A 49 -43.39 15.87 -13.27
N VAL A 50 -42.08 15.67 -12.96
CA VAL A 50 -41.41 14.36 -13.00
C VAL A 50 -41.10 13.86 -11.61
N THR A 51 -41.47 12.61 -11.33
CA THR A 51 -41.03 11.86 -10.17
C THR A 51 -40.26 10.62 -10.63
N ILE A 52 -39.04 10.44 -10.16
CA ILE A 52 -38.19 9.27 -10.47
C ILE A 52 -38.10 8.39 -9.23
N ILE A 53 -38.37 7.10 -9.37
CA ILE A 53 -38.14 6.12 -8.30
C ILE A 53 -36.99 5.22 -8.68
N THR A 54 -36.07 5.00 -7.75
CA THR A 54 -34.89 4.16 -7.96
C THR A 54 -34.57 3.33 -6.70
N THR A 55 -34.10 2.12 -6.90
CA THR A 55 -33.61 1.26 -5.81
C THR A 55 -32.23 1.68 -5.31
N GLU A 56 -31.53 2.53 -6.04
CA GLU A 56 -30.21 3.02 -5.70
C GLU A 56 -30.28 4.07 -4.58
N SER A 57 -29.15 4.26 -3.89
CA SER A 57 -29.00 5.25 -2.81
C SER A 57 -28.73 6.67 -3.32
N ARG A 58 -28.36 6.82 -4.59
CA ARG A 58 -28.06 8.09 -5.25
C ARG A 58 -28.18 8.00 -6.76
N LEU A 59 -28.26 9.13 -7.43
CA LEU A 59 -28.16 9.20 -8.90
C LEU A 59 -26.73 8.84 -9.33
N ALA A 60 -26.61 8.27 -10.52
CA ALA A 60 -25.34 7.83 -11.09
C ALA A 60 -24.51 6.99 -10.09
N SER A 61 -25.15 6.04 -9.39
CA SER A 61 -24.55 5.25 -8.30
C SER A 61 -23.28 4.48 -8.68
N ARG A 62 -23.08 4.22 -9.97
CA ARG A 62 -21.88 3.53 -10.51
C ARG A 62 -20.71 4.47 -10.80
N GLU A 63 -20.91 5.76 -10.65
CA GLU A 63 -19.91 6.81 -10.88
C GLU A 63 -19.34 7.32 -9.54
N GLU A 64 -18.35 8.20 -9.59
CA GLU A 64 -17.85 8.88 -8.40
C GLU A 64 -18.99 9.68 -7.71
N GLU A 65 -18.96 9.75 -6.40
CA GLU A 65 -20.02 10.39 -5.61
C GLU A 65 -20.23 11.85 -6.00
N THR A 66 -19.15 12.61 -6.16
CA THR A 66 -19.20 14.03 -6.54
C THR A 66 -19.83 14.24 -7.92
N VAL A 67 -19.68 13.27 -8.83
CA VAL A 67 -20.34 13.28 -10.15
C VAL A 67 -21.86 13.12 -10.01
N GLY A 68 -22.29 12.19 -9.16
CA GLY A 68 -23.71 12.00 -8.84
C GLY A 68 -24.35 13.23 -8.19
N LEU A 69 -23.61 13.91 -7.31
CA LEU A 69 -24.08 15.14 -6.64
C LEU A 69 -24.32 16.29 -7.62
N VAL A 70 -23.45 16.47 -8.63
CA VAL A 70 -23.68 17.51 -9.67
C VAL A 70 -24.99 17.25 -10.41
N LEU A 71 -25.28 16.00 -10.77
CA LEU A 71 -26.55 15.65 -11.43
C LEU A 71 -27.75 15.83 -10.49
N GLN A 72 -27.61 15.43 -9.22
CA GLN A 72 -28.65 15.58 -8.20
C GLN A 72 -29.06 17.05 -8.03
N ASN A 73 -28.08 17.94 -7.82
CA ASN A 73 -28.34 19.38 -7.66
C ASN A 73 -29.11 19.93 -8.87
N LYS A 74 -28.75 19.51 -10.08
CA LYS A 74 -29.45 19.95 -11.29
C LYS A 74 -30.88 19.43 -11.39
N PHE A 75 -31.12 18.21 -10.92
CA PHE A 75 -32.48 17.65 -10.89
C PHE A 75 -33.36 18.36 -9.86
N ASP A 76 -32.78 18.70 -8.70
CA ASP A 76 -33.46 19.49 -7.66
C ASP A 76 -33.82 20.88 -8.18
N ASP A 77 -32.90 21.57 -8.90
CA ASP A 77 -33.15 22.88 -9.54
C ASP A 77 -34.28 22.83 -10.59
N LEU A 78 -34.43 21.69 -11.27
CA LEU A 78 -35.48 21.45 -12.25
C LEU A 78 -36.80 20.99 -11.61
N GLY A 79 -36.86 20.83 -10.29
CA GLY A 79 -38.03 20.33 -9.57
C GLY A 79 -38.33 18.85 -9.82
N ILE A 80 -37.35 18.07 -10.26
CA ILE A 80 -37.51 16.61 -10.43
C ILE A 80 -37.40 15.93 -9.06
N HIS A 81 -38.47 15.27 -8.63
CA HIS A 81 -38.50 14.56 -7.38
C HIS A 81 -37.88 13.18 -7.54
N VAL A 82 -36.81 12.87 -6.79
CA VAL A 82 -36.19 11.56 -6.80
C VAL A 82 -36.45 10.84 -5.48
N LEU A 83 -37.02 9.65 -5.56
CA LEU A 83 -37.22 8.76 -4.42
C LEU A 83 -36.18 7.63 -4.50
N TYR A 84 -35.22 7.67 -3.57
CA TYR A 84 -34.16 6.66 -3.42
C TYR A 84 -34.68 5.46 -2.62
N HIS A 85 -33.99 4.32 -2.75
CA HIS A 85 -34.39 3.07 -2.09
C HIS A 85 -35.88 2.75 -2.31
N ALA A 86 -36.40 3.14 -3.48
CA ALA A 86 -37.81 3.08 -3.81
C ALA A 86 -38.10 2.06 -4.91
N ARG A 87 -39.16 1.30 -4.74
CA ARG A 87 -39.60 0.26 -5.68
C ARG A 87 -41.10 0.33 -5.94
N LEU A 88 -41.50 0.26 -7.21
CA LEU A 88 -42.90 0.12 -7.58
C LEU A 88 -43.45 -1.22 -7.08
N LEU A 89 -44.54 -1.18 -6.32
CA LEU A 89 -45.23 -2.39 -5.83
C LEU A 89 -46.38 -2.78 -6.74
N ARG A 90 -47.27 -1.82 -7.00
CA ARG A 90 -48.50 -2.02 -7.80
C ARG A 90 -49.00 -0.68 -8.35
N VAL A 91 -49.83 -0.77 -9.32
CA VAL A 91 -50.64 0.36 -9.83
C VAL A 91 -52.08 0.16 -9.36
N GLU A 92 -52.60 1.08 -8.56
CA GLU A 92 -53.96 0.96 -7.99
C GLU A 92 -55.03 1.50 -8.94
N SER A 93 -54.69 2.49 -9.77
CA SER A 93 -55.56 3.03 -10.81
C SER A 93 -54.75 3.55 -11.98
N GLU A 94 -55.40 3.94 -13.05
CA GLU A 94 -54.72 4.53 -14.22
C GLU A 94 -53.92 5.81 -13.90
N ARG A 95 -54.04 6.34 -12.67
CA ARG A 95 -53.43 7.63 -12.25
C ARG A 95 -52.73 7.55 -10.88
N GLU A 96 -52.64 6.39 -10.27
CA GLU A 96 -52.02 6.24 -8.93
C GLU A 96 -51.23 4.96 -8.82
N ALA A 97 -49.95 5.09 -8.42
CA ALA A 97 -49.02 4.02 -8.15
C ALA A 97 -48.68 3.94 -6.66
N VAL A 98 -48.48 2.71 -6.13
CA VAL A 98 -47.99 2.46 -4.79
C VAL A 98 -46.52 2.07 -4.88
N VAL A 99 -45.70 2.78 -4.13
CA VAL A 99 -44.26 2.66 -4.12
C VAL A 99 -43.82 2.35 -2.70
N ALA A 100 -43.00 1.30 -2.51
CA ALA A 100 -42.30 1.07 -1.25
C ALA A 100 -41.03 1.92 -1.22
N VAL A 101 -40.87 2.72 -0.18
CA VAL A 101 -39.68 3.52 0.08
C VAL A 101 -39.03 3.05 1.38
N SER A 102 -37.79 2.61 1.32
CA SER A 102 -37.05 2.18 2.51
C SER A 102 -36.19 3.32 3.03
N HIS A 103 -36.17 3.52 4.34
CA HIS A 103 -35.30 4.52 4.98
C HIS A 103 -33.87 4.02 5.22
N SER A 104 -33.70 2.70 5.41
CA SER A 104 -32.41 2.04 5.68
C SER A 104 -31.80 1.33 4.48
N GLY A 105 -32.53 1.23 3.36
CA GLY A 105 -32.17 0.36 2.23
C GLY A 105 -32.56 -1.11 2.42
N GLU A 106 -33.08 -1.49 3.58
CA GLU A 106 -33.59 -2.83 3.86
C GLU A 106 -35.10 -2.93 3.56
N THR A 107 -35.52 -4.04 2.96
CA THR A 107 -36.92 -4.26 2.57
C THR A 107 -37.87 -4.36 3.77
N SER A 108 -37.35 -4.64 4.96
CA SER A 108 -38.11 -4.78 6.21
C SER A 108 -38.59 -3.45 6.81
N ASP A 109 -37.97 -2.31 6.38
CA ASP A 109 -38.27 -0.96 6.88
C ASP A 109 -38.81 -0.06 5.75
N SER A 110 -39.82 -0.56 5.02
CA SER A 110 -40.39 0.17 3.90
C SER A 110 -41.78 0.73 4.21
N GLU A 111 -41.96 2.02 3.92
CA GLU A 111 -43.24 2.73 3.96
C GLU A 111 -43.87 2.73 2.55
N GLU A 112 -45.20 2.45 2.46
CA GLU A 112 -45.92 2.59 1.21
C GLU A 112 -46.31 4.05 0.98
N LYS A 113 -45.87 4.61 -0.16
CA LYS A 113 -46.28 5.94 -0.62
C LYS A 113 -47.14 5.84 -1.89
N ARG A 114 -48.17 6.64 -1.97
CA ARG A 114 -49.01 6.77 -3.15
C ARG A 114 -48.51 7.93 -4.00
N ILE A 115 -48.22 7.65 -5.26
CA ILE A 115 -47.67 8.62 -6.22
C ILE A 115 -48.69 8.82 -7.34
N PRO A 116 -49.25 10.00 -7.49
CA PRO A 116 -50.14 10.32 -8.61
C PRO A 116 -49.32 10.51 -9.90
N PHE A 117 -49.82 9.97 -11.01
CA PHE A 117 -49.21 10.13 -12.33
C PHE A 117 -50.29 10.14 -13.43
N ASP A 118 -49.94 10.66 -14.61
CA ASP A 118 -50.77 10.58 -15.81
C ASP A 118 -50.14 9.65 -16.86
N ALA A 119 -48.81 9.48 -16.80
CA ALA A 119 -48.10 8.47 -17.55
C ALA A 119 -46.94 7.86 -16.71
N LEU A 120 -46.64 6.57 -16.94
CA LEU A 120 -45.59 5.84 -16.25
C LEU A 120 -44.54 5.37 -17.27
N LEU A 121 -43.29 5.85 -17.12
CA LEU A 121 -42.15 5.42 -17.93
C LEU A 121 -41.43 4.29 -17.26
N MET A 122 -41.42 3.12 -17.90
CA MET A 122 -40.66 1.94 -17.42
C MET A 122 -39.24 1.97 -17.97
N ALA A 123 -38.27 2.23 -17.08
CA ALA A 123 -36.83 2.38 -17.40
C ALA A 123 -35.92 1.47 -16.57
N ILE A 124 -36.38 0.26 -16.22
CA ILE A 124 -35.71 -0.69 -15.33
C ILE A 124 -34.64 -1.57 -16.01
N GLY A 125 -34.28 -1.26 -17.24
CA GLY A 125 -33.27 -1.98 -18.01
C GLY A 125 -33.78 -2.52 -19.35
N ARG A 126 -32.90 -3.22 -20.05
CA ARG A 126 -33.17 -3.80 -21.37
C ARG A 126 -32.95 -5.31 -21.33
N VAL A 127 -33.84 -6.06 -21.97
CA VAL A 127 -33.70 -7.49 -22.18
C VAL A 127 -33.36 -7.74 -23.66
N PRO A 128 -32.58 -8.79 -23.97
CA PRO A 128 -32.32 -9.15 -25.36
C PRO A 128 -33.62 -9.57 -26.06
N VAL A 129 -33.77 -9.14 -27.32
CA VAL A 129 -34.83 -9.62 -28.19
C VAL A 129 -34.19 -10.52 -29.25
N PHE A 130 -34.64 -11.76 -29.34
CA PHE A 130 -34.06 -12.75 -30.21
C PHE A 130 -34.89 -12.92 -31.46
N PRO A 131 -34.25 -13.10 -32.64
CA PRO A 131 -34.95 -13.54 -33.85
C PRO A 131 -35.52 -14.95 -33.69
N ARG A 132 -36.57 -15.24 -34.40
CA ARG A 132 -37.13 -16.61 -34.44
C ARG A 132 -36.14 -17.53 -35.14
N GLY A 133 -36.08 -18.79 -34.70
CA GLY A 133 -35.29 -19.82 -35.40
C GLY A 133 -33.88 -20.01 -34.85
N LEU A 134 -33.52 -19.49 -33.69
CA LEU A 134 -32.19 -19.71 -33.08
C LEU A 134 -31.96 -21.20 -32.78
N GLU A 135 -32.98 -21.89 -32.22
CA GLU A 135 -32.89 -23.35 -31.93
C GLU A 135 -32.72 -24.18 -33.20
N GLN A 136 -33.48 -23.83 -34.26
CA GLN A 136 -33.37 -24.51 -35.57
C GLN A 136 -32.01 -24.26 -36.27
N ALA A 137 -31.33 -23.17 -35.87
CA ALA A 137 -29.99 -22.84 -36.36
C ALA A 137 -28.88 -23.39 -35.46
N ASP A 138 -29.20 -24.23 -34.45
CA ASP A 138 -28.27 -24.78 -33.47
C ASP A 138 -27.51 -23.68 -32.66
N ILE A 139 -28.21 -22.56 -32.37
CA ILE A 139 -27.63 -21.44 -31.60
C ILE A 139 -28.12 -21.51 -30.16
N MET A 140 -27.18 -21.70 -29.23
CA MET A 140 -27.46 -21.70 -27.81
C MET A 140 -27.67 -20.27 -27.31
N PHE A 141 -28.70 -20.07 -26.48
CA PHE A 141 -29.02 -18.80 -25.85
C PHE A 141 -29.70 -19.01 -24.48
N THR A 142 -29.64 -18.00 -23.65
CA THR A 142 -30.33 -17.93 -22.35
C THR A 142 -31.21 -16.68 -22.33
N GLN A 143 -31.93 -16.44 -21.24
CA GLN A 143 -32.66 -15.19 -21.05
C GLN A 143 -31.75 -13.95 -21.03
N GLU A 144 -30.46 -14.12 -20.72
CA GLU A 144 -29.47 -13.04 -20.63
C GLU A 144 -28.82 -12.70 -21.98
N GLY A 145 -28.83 -13.65 -22.93
CA GLY A 145 -28.23 -13.42 -24.25
C GLY A 145 -27.87 -14.70 -24.97
N VAL A 146 -27.37 -14.54 -26.21
CA VAL A 146 -26.80 -15.60 -27.03
C VAL A 146 -25.44 -15.99 -26.44
N THR A 147 -25.22 -17.30 -26.29
CA THR A 147 -23.94 -17.83 -25.83
C THR A 147 -22.89 -17.75 -26.92
N VAL A 148 -21.78 -17.09 -26.66
CA VAL A 148 -20.66 -16.93 -27.60
C VAL A 148 -19.33 -17.27 -26.92
N ASP A 149 -18.36 -17.66 -27.73
CA ASP A 149 -16.98 -17.80 -27.26
C ASP A 149 -16.25 -16.44 -27.19
N SER A 150 -14.96 -16.47 -26.83
CA SER A 150 -14.11 -15.27 -26.72
C SER A 150 -13.90 -14.53 -28.06
N GLN A 151 -14.33 -15.13 -29.18
CA GLN A 151 -14.27 -14.55 -30.50
C GLN A 151 -15.65 -14.13 -31.04
N TYR A 152 -16.66 -14.11 -30.15
CA TYR A 152 -18.06 -13.80 -30.45
C TYR A 152 -18.73 -14.79 -31.42
N MET A 153 -18.18 -16.00 -31.55
CA MET A 153 -18.75 -17.07 -32.38
C MET A 153 -19.76 -17.85 -31.54
N THR A 154 -20.93 -18.12 -32.12
CA THR A 154 -21.98 -18.92 -31.47
C THR A 154 -21.66 -20.42 -31.49
N SER A 155 -22.54 -21.26 -30.94
CA SER A 155 -22.48 -22.72 -31.13
C SER A 155 -22.50 -23.13 -32.61
N ASN A 156 -23.21 -22.40 -33.45
CA ASN A 156 -23.11 -22.52 -34.90
C ASN A 156 -21.91 -21.70 -35.42
N ARG A 157 -20.85 -22.38 -35.83
CA ARG A 157 -19.59 -21.78 -36.27
C ARG A 157 -19.67 -20.88 -37.52
N ARG A 158 -20.83 -20.75 -38.12
CA ARG A 158 -21.09 -19.83 -39.25
C ARG A 158 -21.76 -18.53 -38.80
N VAL A 159 -22.10 -18.43 -37.50
CA VAL A 159 -22.89 -17.32 -36.98
C VAL A 159 -22.12 -16.65 -35.81
N TYR A 160 -22.04 -15.34 -35.90
CA TYR A 160 -21.56 -14.48 -34.82
C TYR A 160 -22.73 -13.76 -34.18
N ALA A 161 -22.65 -13.50 -32.87
CA ALA A 161 -23.59 -12.63 -32.18
C ALA A 161 -22.83 -11.51 -31.47
N ILE A 162 -23.38 -10.29 -31.55
CA ILE A 162 -22.73 -9.07 -31.01
C ILE A 162 -23.76 -8.14 -30.36
N GLY A 163 -23.24 -7.13 -29.66
CA GLY A 163 -24.07 -6.05 -29.08
C GLY A 163 -24.99 -6.51 -27.96
N ASP A 164 -26.17 -5.93 -27.91
CA ASP A 164 -27.16 -6.15 -26.84
C ASP A 164 -27.65 -7.61 -26.77
N ALA A 165 -27.44 -8.38 -27.82
CA ALA A 165 -27.80 -9.80 -27.88
C ALA A 165 -26.84 -10.70 -27.05
N VAL A 166 -25.61 -10.26 -26.75
CA VAL A 166 -24.60 -11.08 -26.07
C VAL A 166 -23.93 -10.40 -24.89
N SER A 167 -24.01 -9.08 -24.78
CA SER A 167 -23.22 -8.30 -23.81
C SER A 167 -24.07 -7.76 -22.67
N SER A 168 -23.51 -7.78 -21.45
CA SER A 168 -24.03 -7.01 -20.31
C SER A 168 -23.83 -5.51 -20.51
N LEU A 169 -22.84 -5.09 -21.34
CA LEU A 169 -22.56 -3.71 -21.72
C LEU A 169 -23.34 -3.36 -22.99
N LYS A 170 -24.55 -2.86 -22.81
CA LYS A 170 -25.51 -2.58 -23.89
C LYS A 170 -25.29 -1.19 -24.49
N PHE A 171 -24.12 -1.00 -25.16
CA PHE A 171 -23.73 0.24 -25.81
C PHE A 171 -23.50 0.05 -27.30
N THR A 172 -23.94 0.99 -28.11
CA THR A 172 -23.75 0.96 -29.57
C THR A 172 -22.29 0.90 -29.97
N HIS A 173 -21.42 1.66 -29.30
CA HIS A 173 -19.99 1.69 -29.58
C HIS A 173 -19.27 0.37 -29.24
N THR A 174 -19.76 -0.41 -28.25
CA THR A 174 -19.23 -1.75 -27.99
C THR A 174 -19.62 -2.73 -29.09
N ALA A 175 -20.85 -2.64 -29.60
CA ALA A 175 -21.30 -3.46 -30.72
C ALA A 175 -20.50 -3.15 -31.99
N ASP A 176 -20.26 -1.88 -32.29
CA ASP A 176 -19.46 -1.43 -33.45
C ASP A 176 -18.00 -1.91 -33.35
N ASP A 177 -17.37 -1.77 -32.18
CA ASP A 177 -15.98 -2.24 -31.96
C ASP A 177 -15.85 -3.74 -32.17
N VAL A 178 -16.77 -4.54 -31.61
CA VAL A 178 -16.78 -5.99 -31.78
C VAL A 178 -17.03 -6.37 -33.26
N ALA A 179 -17.96 -5.68 -33.93
CA ALA A 179 -18.20 -5.91 -35.35
C ALA A 179 -16.94 -5.69 -36.20
N ARG A 180 -16.22 -4.59 -35.96
CA ARG A 180 -14.93 -4.30 -36.63
C ARG A 180 -13.88 -5.39 -36.37
N GLN A 181 -13.78 -5.86 -35.14
CA GLN A 181 -12.84 -6.94 -34.80
C GLN A 181 -13.14 -8.23 -35.61
N ILE A 182 -14.43 -8.61 -35.69
CA ILE A 182 -14.86 -9.79 -36.47
C ILE A 182 -14.56 -9.59 -37.96
N VAL A 183 -14.98 -8.46 -38.53
CA VAL A 183 -14.79 -8.19 -39.98
C VAL A 183 -13.29 -8.20 -40.33
N VAL A 184 -12.44 -7.52 -39.60
CA VAL A 184 -10.99 -7.49 -39.83
C VAL A 184 -10.38 -8.90 -39.73
N ARG A 185 -10.77 -9.67 -38.71
CA ARG A 185 -10.28 -11.05 -38.55
C ARG A 185 -10.70 -11.94 -39.71
N GLU A 186 -11.97 -11.94 -40.08
CA GLU A 186 -12.50 -12.81 -41.11
C GLU A 186 -11.96 -12.43 -42.51
N THR A 187 -11.95 -11.14 -42.85
CA THR A 187 -11.43 -10.67 -44.15
C THR A 187 -9.93 -10.90 -44.32
N SER A 188 -9.17 -10.80 -43.20
CA SER A 188 -7.73 -11.09 -43.20
C SER A 188 -7.40 -12.57 -43.02
N ARG A 189 -8.38 -13.46 -42.92
CA ARG A 189 -8.20 -14.88 -42.59
C ARG A 189 -7.37 -15.08 -41.29
N GLY A 190 -7.58 -14.22 -40.31
CA GLY A 190 -6.90 -14.28 -39.02
C GLY A 190 -5.49 -13.67 -38.98
N LEU A 191 -4.98 -13.16 -40.11
CA LEU A 191 -3.65 -12.54 -40.19
C LEU A 191 -3.58 -11.21 -39.40
N LEU A 192 -4.67 -10.44 -39.40
CA LEU A 192 -4.78 -9.19 -38.66
C LEU A 192 -5.71 -9.38 -37.46
N ARG A 193 -5.32 -8.76 -36.33
CA ARG A 193 -6.15 -8.72 -35.14
C ARG A 193 -6.31 -7.26 -34.69
N VAL A 194 -7.56 -6.82 -34.57
CA VAL A 194 -7.87 -5.58 -33.90
C VAL A 194 -7.77 -5.83 -32.40
N ARG A 195 -7.05 -4.99 -31.69
CA ARG A 195 -6.95 -5.09 -30.23
C ARG A 195 -8.26 -4.61 -29.62
N SER A 196 -8.91 -5.45 -28.81
CA SER A 196 -10.05 -5.03 -28.01
C SER A 196 -9.64 -3.93 -27.03
N SER A 197 -10.46 -2.89 -26.93
CA SER A 197 -10.30 -1.86 -25.90
C SER A 197 -10.47 -2.49 -24.53
N LYS A 198 -9.62 -2.10 -23.57
CA LYS A 198 -9.75 -2.48 -22.17
C LYS A 198 -10.71 -1.57 -21.41
N ALA A 199 -10.98 -0.42 -21.98
CA ALA A 199 -11.73 0.65 -21.35
C ALA A 199 -12.96 0.97 -22.22
N VAL A 200 -14.15 0.73 -21.67
CA VAL A 200 -15.42 1.08 -22.31
C VAL A 200 -15.97 2.35 -21.69
N PRO A 201 -16.02 3.46 -22.42
CA PRO A 201 -16.62 4.70 -21.92
C PRO A 201 -18.14 4.54 -21.80
N LYS A 202 -18.72 5.25 -20.84
CA LYS A 202 -20.16 5.33 -20.61
C LYS A 202 -20.54 6.80 -20.59
N VAL A 203 -21.66 7.13 -21.20
CA VAL A 203 -22.22 8.49 -21.19
C VAL A 203 -23.72 8.40 -20.93
N THR A 204 -24.19 9.23 -20.01
CA THR A 204 -25.60 9.54 -19.79
C THR A 204 -25.81 10.96 -20.27
N TYR A 205 -26.65 11.15 -21.29
CA TYR A 205 -26.84 12.41 -21.99
C TYR A 205 -27.86 13.31 -21.28
N THR A 206 -27.67 13.48 -19.99
CA THR A 206 -28.35 14.49 -19.19
C THR A 206 -27.73 15.88 -19.40
N LEU A 207 -28.33 16.91 -18.86
CA LEU A 207 -27.80 18.27 -18.73
C LEU A 207 -27.61 18.59 -17.25
N PRO A 208 -26.33 18.60 -16.74
CA PRO A 208 -25.09 18.31 -17.46
C PRO A 208 -24.92 16.82 -17.83
N GLU A 209 -24.11 16.54 -18.88
CA GLU A 209 -23.71 15.16 -19.23
C GLU A 209 -22.98 14.48 -18.08
N VAL A 210 -23.24 13.20 -17.88
CA VAL A 210 -22.45 12.34 -16.96
C VAL A 210 -21.72 11.32 -17.78
N ALA A 211 -20.38 11.29 -17.66
CA ALA A 211 -19.56 10.38 -18.44
C ALA A 211 -18.47 9.74 -17.59
N SER A 212 -18.11 8.50 -17.90
CA SER A 212 -17.08 7.78 -17.17
C SER A 212 -16.34 6.73 -17.99
N VAL A 213 -15.15 6.36 -17.54
CA VAL A 213 -14.37 5.24 -18.07
C VAL A 213 -13.47 4.68 -16.98
N GLY A 214 -13.35 3.35 -16.93
CA GLY A 214 -12.46 2.66 -16.00
C GLY A 214 -13.03 2.55 -14.58
N HIS A 215 -12.17 2.68 -13.58
CA HIS A 215 -12.46 2.41 -12.18
C HIS A 215 -12.82 3.69 -11.40
N THR A 216 -13.77 3.60 -10.48
CA THR A 216 -13.91 4.59 -9.39
C THR A 216 -12.74 4.49 -8.43
N ALA A 217 -12.50 5.51 -7.60
CA ALA A 217 -11.48 5.49 -6.57
C ALA A 217 -11.67 4.30 -5.61
N GLU A 218 -12.92 4.00 -5.25
CA GLU A 218 -13.26 2.86 -4.40
C GLU A 218 -12.90 1.52 -5.06
N SER A 219 -13.33 1.30 -6.31
CA SER A 219 -13.04 0.05 -7.03
C SER A 219 -11.54 -0.12 -7.32
N ALA A 220 -10.84 0.97 -7.64
CA ALA A 220 -9.40 0.97 -7.82
C ALA A 220 -8.66 0.65 -6.52
N THR A 221 -9.12 1.20 -5.39
CA THR A 221 -8.57 0.91 -4.06
C THR A 221 -8.72 -0.56 -3.68
N ARG A 222 -9.86 -1.18 -4.00
CA ARG A 222 -10.07 -2.62 -3.78
C ARG A 222 -9.11 -3.50 -4.60
N ILE A 223 -8.81 -3.08 -5.82
CA ILE A 223 -7.95 -3.87 -6.74
C ILE A 223 -6.46 -3.65 -6.48
N PHE A 224 -6.06 -2.41 -6.23
CA PHE A 224 -4.65 -2.00 -6.20
C PHE A 224 -4.12 -1.69 -4.80
N GLY A 225 -4.99 -1.65 -3.80
CA GLY A 225 -4.68 -1.22 -2.43
C GLY A 225 -4.74 0.30 -2.22
N PRO A 226 -5.10 0.77 -1.01
CA PRO A 226 -5.35 2.18 -0.70
C PRO A 226 -4.13 3.07 -0.93
N GLU A 227 -2.94 2.59 -0.58
CA GLU A 227 -1.69 3.34 -0.76
C GLU A 227 -1.22 3.46 -2.22
N SER A 228 -1.85 2.71 -3.13
CA SER A 228 -1.44 2.64 -4.54
C SER A 228 -2.29 3.50 -5.46
N VAL A 229 -3.36 4.09 -4.95
CA VAL A 229 -4.35 4.86 -5.72
C VAL A 229 -4.36 6.31 -5.25
N ARG A 230 -4.59 7.23 -6.19
CA ARG A 230 -4.86 8.63 -5.91
C ARG A 230 -6.05 9.09 -6.73
N ARG A 231 -6.94 9.84 -6.10
CA ARG A 231 -8.10 10.51 -6.68
C ARG A 231 -7.79 11.99 -6.82
N ILE A 232 -7.95 12.52 -8.01
CA ILE A 232 -7.75 13.94 -8.34
C ILE A 232 -9.09 14.51 -8.79
N GLU A 233 -9.53 15.58 -8.16
CA GLU A 233 -10.78 16.25 -8.47
C GLU A 233 -10.54 17.64 -9.01
N VAL A 234 -11.23 18.00 -10.10
CA VAL A 234 -11.14 19.30 -10.76
C VAL A 234 -12.53 19.85 -10.96
N SER A 235 -12.82 21.00 -10.39
CA SER A 235 -14.06 21.73 -10.67
C SER A 235 -14.02 22.37 -12.06
N TYR A 236 -15.13 22.34 -12.78
CA TYR A 236 -15.30 23.06 -14.05
C TYR A 236 -15.15 24.58 -13.88
N SER A 237 -15.46 25.13 -12.70
CA SER A 237 -15.21 26.54 -12.38
C SER A 237 -13.75 26.98 -12.52
N MET A 238 -12.82 26.02 -12.55
CA MET A 238 -11.39 26.27 -12.79
C MET A 238 -11.03 26.36 -14.28
N ASN A 239 -11.99 26.16 -15.18
CA ASN A 239 -11.81 26.17 -16.63
C ASN A 239 -12.39 27.47 -17.23
N ASP A 240 -11.57 28.16 -18.03
CA ASP A 240 -12.00 29.46 -18.57
C ASP A 240 -13.09 29.33 -19.65
N ARG A 241 -13.12 28.22 -20.39
CA ARG A 241 -14.22 27.95 -21.33
C ARG A 241 -15.52 27.74 -20.58
N ALA A 242 -15.53 26.99 -19.49
CA ALA A 242 -16.69 26.76 -18.66
C ALA A 242 -17.24 28.10 -18.09
N LYS A 243 -16.35 29.02 -17.70
CA LYS A 243 -16.74 30.36 -17.23
C LYS A 243 -17.37 31.21 -18.34
N THR A 244 -16.76 31.19 -19.55
CA THR A 244 -17.31 31.99 -20.67
C THR A 244 -18.61 31.47 -21.19
N ASP A 245 -18.89 30.19 -21.05
CA ASP A 245 -20.13 29.54 -21.44
C ASP A 245 -21.21 29.57 -20.33
N ASP A 246 -20.86 30.10 -19.14
CA ASP A 246 -21.69 30.05 -17.92
C ASP A 246 -22.07 28.62 -17.51
N HIS A 247 -21.13 27.69 -17.71
CA HIS A 247 -21.25 26.27 -17.39
C HIS A 247 -20.18 25.84 -16.38
N GLY A 248 -19.96 26.66 -15.34
CA GLY A 248 -18.99 26.38 -14.27
C GLY A 248 -19.42 25.25 -13.33
N GLU A 249 -20.65 24.82 -13.40
CA GLU A 249 -21.20 23.70 -12.67
C GLU A 249 -20.71 22.40 -13.30
N GLY A 250 -19.84 21.71 -12.59
CA GLY A 250 -19.32 20.43 -13.08
C GLY A 250 -18.07 20.01 -12.35
N VAL A 251 -17.75 18.75 -12.50
CA VAL A 251 -16.60 18.11 -11.87
C VAL A 251 -15.97 17.07 -12.81
N LEU A 252 -14.66 17.02 -12.81
CA LEU A 252 -13.87 15.93 -13.38
C LEU A 252 -13.11 15.24 -12.24
N VAL A 253 -13.27 13.93 -12.10
CA VAL A 253 -12.50 13.09 -11.19
C VAL A 253 -11.63 12.17 -12.01
N VAL A 254 -10.32 12.18 -11.74
CA VAL A 254 -9.34 11.28 -12.38
C VAL A 254 -8.72 10.38 -11.32
N VAL A 255 -8.77 9.08 -11.55
CA VAL A 255 -8.19 8.06 -10.67
C VAL A 255 -6.91 7.54 -11.30
N VAL A 256 -5.82 7.62 -10.55
CA VAL A 256 -4.48 7.25 -11.05
C VAL A 256 -3.74 6.34 -10.09
N ARG A 257 -2.76 5.61 -10.61
CA ARG A 257 -1.76 4.92 -9.78
C ARG A 257 -0.85 5.96 -9.13
N ARG A 258 -0.75 5.91 -7.79
CA ARG A 258 -0.06 6.94 -6.98
C ARG A 258 1.37 7.24 -7.43
N LEU A 259 2.19 6.20 -7.68
CA LEU A 259 3.61 6.37 -8.01
C LEU A 259 3.85 6.70 -9.49
N THR A 260 3.10 6.07 -10.38
CA THR A 260 3.34 6.18 -11.83
C THR A 260 2.49 7.24 -12.50
N GLY A 261 1.40 7.66 -11.85
CA GLY A 261 0.40 8.54 -12.44
C GLY A 261 -0.41 7.90 -13.58
N VAL A 262 -0.27 6.59 -13.81
CA VAL A 262 -1.04 5.88 -14.86
C VAL A 262 -2.52 6.00 -14.56
N VAL A 263 -3.29 6.48 -15.52
CA VAL A 263 -4.75 6.66 -15.41
C VAL A 263 -5.41 5.29 -15.38
N VAL A 264 -6.27 5.05 -14.40
CA VAL A 264 -7.04 3.81 -14.24
C VAL A 264 -8.56 4.07 -14.23
N GLY A 265 -8.98 5.32 -14.11
CA GLY A 265 -10.36 5.74 -14.19
C GLY A 265 -10.51 7.24 -14.38
N ALA A 266 -11.64 7.65 -14.97
CA ALA A 266 -12.04 9.04 -15.07
C ALA A 266 -13.57 9.14 -15.10
N HIS A 267 -14.12 10.10 -14.37
CA HIS A 267 -15.54 10.34 -14.21
C HIS A 267 -15.79 11.84 -14.30
N ALA A 268 -16.79 12.27 -15.05
CA ALA A 268 -17.10 13.68 -15.20
C ALA A 268 -18.61 13.91 -15.20
N ALA A 269 -19.03 15.00 -14.58
CA ALA A 269 -20.34 15.60 -14.82
C ALA A 269 -20.13 17.05 -15.26
N GLY A 270 -20.65 17.42 -16.41
CA GLY A 270 -20.47 18.77 -16.95
C GLY A 270 -20.66 18.84 -18.45
N THR A 271 -20.61 20.04 -19.00
CA THR A 271 -20.67 20.25 -20.45
C THR A 271 -19.56 19.53 -21.17
N SER A 272 -19.87 18.79 -22.23
CA SER A 272 -18.92 18.01 -23.03
C SER A 272 -18.19 16.91 -22.26
N ALA A 273 -18.78 16.38 -21.19
CA ALA A 273 -18.17 15.32 -20.38
C ALA A 273 -17.85 14.07 -21.23
N GLY A 274 -18.74 13.68 -22.15
CA GLY A 274 -18.51 12.55 -23.07
C GLY A 274 -17.26 12.73 -23.95
N ASN A 275 -17.05 13.95 -24.48
CA ASN A 275 -15.85 14.26 -25.27
C ASN A 275 -14.58 14.26 -24.40
N LEU A 276 -14.67 14.75 -23.17
CA LEU A 276 -13.57 14.79 -22.22
C LEU A 276 -13.12 13.37 -21.84
N ILE A 277 -14.07 12.48 -21.57
CA ILE A 277 -13.81 11.07 -21.21
C ILE A 277 -13.16 10.29 -22.36
N ALA A 278 -13.36 10.67 -23.61
CA ALA A 278 -12.69 10.03 -24.73
C ALA A 278 -11.15 10.12 -24.64
N LEU A 279 -10.58 11.22 -24.13
CA LEU A 279 -9.16 11.37 -23.90
C LEU A 279 -8.64 10.39 -22.85
N PHE A 280 -9.40 10.17 -21.80
CA PHE A 280 -9.06 9.22 -20.74
C PHE A 280 -9.25 7.76 -21.18
N THR A 281 -10.19 7.47 -22.08
CA THR A 281 -10.33 6.16 -22.70
C THR A 281 -9.04 5.76 -23.42
N VAL A 282 -8.48 6.67 -24.23
CA VAL A 282 -7.20 6.45 -24.89
C VAL A 282 -6.06 6.31 -23.88
N ALA A 283 -6.09 7.12 -22.82
CA ALA A 283 -5.06 7.08 -21.79
C ALA A 283 -5.04 5.72 -21.05
N ILE A 284 -6.20 5.18 -20.69
CA ILE A 284 -6.32 3.88 -20.03
C ILE A 284 -5.88 2.76 -20.97
N ASP A 285 -6.36 2.74 -22.23
CA ASP A 285 -6.01 1.72 -23.20
C ASP A 285 -4.51 1.65 -23.51
N ARG A 286 -3.84 2.79 -23.48
CA ARG A 286 -2.42 2.93 -23.78
C ARG A 286 -1.54 3.02 -22.54
N ASN A 287 -2.09 2.89 -21.33
CA ASN A 287 -1.41 3.06 -20.07
C ASN A 287 -0.67 4.41 -19.99
N ILE A 288 -1.31 5.47 -20.47
CA ILE A 288 -0.75 6.83 -20.42
C ILE A 288 -0.91 7.38 -19.01
N SER A 289 0.14 7.99 -18.50
CA SER A 289 0.10 8.64 -17.20
C SER A 289 -0.47 10.06 -17.30
N LEU A 290 -1.01 10.54 -16.19
CA LEU A 290 -1.48 11.93 -16.05
C LEU A 290 -0.32 12.93 -16.21
N TRP A 291 0.93 12.52 -15.93
CA TRP A 291 2.14 13.28 -16.26
C TRP A 291 2.23 13.61 -17.75
N LYS A 292 2.09 12.58 -18.61
CA LYS A 292 2.15 12.75 -20.07
C LYS A 292 0.99 13.56 -20.60
N LEU A 293 -0.20 13.39 -20.02
CA LEU A 293 -1.37 14.21 -20.39
C LEU A 293 -1.14 15.67 -20.02
N ARG A 294 -0.58 15.96 -18.83
CA ARG A 294 -0.23 17.31 -18.40
C ARG A 294 0.73 18.02 -19.36
N ASP A 295 1.75 17.29 -19.83
CA ASP A 295 2.79 17.84 -20.71
C ASP A 295 2.30 18.09 -22.16
N SER A 296 1.09 17.62 -22.50
CA SER A 296 0.47 17.86 -23.80
C SER A 296 -0.05 19.30 -23.92
N ILE A 297 -0.07 19.82 -25.15
CA ILE A 297 -0.62 21.14 -25.46
C ILE A 297 -2.10 20.98 -25.78
N TYR A 298 -2.95 21.70 -25.09
CA TYR A 298 -4.40 21.76 -25.32
C TYR A 298 -4.78 23.11 -25.89
N ALA A 299 -5.70 23.12 -26.85
CA ALA A 299 -6.23 24.36 -27.40
C ALA A 299 -6.90 25.20 -26.31
N TYR A 300 -6.76 26.54 -26.43
CA TYR A 300 -7.36 27.49 -25.48
C TYR A 300 -8.34 28.42 -26.21
N PRO A 301 -9.53 28.69 -25.62
CA PRO A 301 -10.11 28.04 -24.46
C PRO A 301 -10.93 26.81 -24.85
N THR A 302 -10.74 25.66 -24.16
CA THR A 302 -11.53 24.44 -24.38
C THR A 302 -11.74 23.68 -23.08
N TYR A 303 -12.76 22.82 -23.02
CA TYR A 303 -13.00 21.94 -21.87
C TYR A 303 -11.88 20.90 -21.67
N SER A 304 -11.17 20.52 -22.74
CA SER A 304 -10.02 19.58 -22.65
C SER A 304 -8.87 20.11 -21.78
N GLN A 305 -8.80 21.42 -21.50
CA GLN A 305 -7.84 21.95 -20.53
C GLN A 305 -8.06 21.47 -19.09
N LEU A 306 -9.24 20.94 -18.76
CA LEU A 306 -9.47 20.23 -17.48
C LEU A 306 -8.53 19.04 -17.30
N VAL A 307 -8.16 18.36 -18.39
CA VAL A 307 -7.18 17.25 -18.34
C VAL A 307 -5.81 17.76 -17.89
N LYS A 308 -5.37 18.89 -18.45
CA LYS A 308 -4.13 19.54 -18.04
C LYS A 308 -4.19 19.97 -16.59
N ARG A 309 -5.31 20.56 -16.18
CA ARG A 309 -5.53 21.00 -14.81
C ARG A 309 -5.47 19.85 -13.80
N ALA A 310 -6.07 18.71 -14.15
CA ALA A 310 -5.95 17.48 -13.35
C ALA A 310 -4.49 17.05 -13.19
N GLY A 311 -3.69 17.14 -14.27
CA GLY A 311 -2.27 16.86 -14.23
C GLY A 311 -1.47 17.85 -13.37
N ASP A 312 -1.82 19.13 -13.40
CA ASP A 312 -1.17 20.17 -12.58
C ASP A 312 -1.45 19.96 -11.09
N LEU A 313 -2.70 19.61 -10.73
CA LEU A 313 -3.06 19.27 -9.35
C LEU A 313 -2.32 18.01 -8.88
N PHE A 314 -2.29 16.96 -9.69
CA PHE A 314 -1.54 15.74 -9.39
C PHE A 314 -0.06 16.02 -9.18
N PHE A 315 0.54 16.90 -10.01
CA PHE A 315 1.92 17.33 -9.87
C PHE A 315 2.14 18.06 -8.53
N ALA A 316 1.33 19.07 -8.26
CA ALA A 316 1.46 19.89 -7.05
C ALA A 316 1.36 19.03 -5.77
N GLU A 317 0.38 18.13 -5.71
CA GLU A 317 0.21 17.20 -4.59
C GLU A 317 1.37 16.22 -4.47
N THR A 318 1.87 15.70 -5.60
CA THR A 318 3.00 14.75 -5.60
C THR A 318 4.27 15.42 -5.10
N VAL A 319 4.57 16.65 -5.56
CA VAL A 319 5.72 17.43 -5.07
C VAL A 319 5.58 17.73 -3.59
N HIS A 320 4.39 18.10 -3.13
CA HIS A 320 4.13 18.34 -1.71
C HIS A 320 4.40 17.10 -0.85
N HIS A 321 3.90 15.93 -1.27
CA HIS A 321 4.13 14.66 -0.56
C HIS A 321 5.61 14.25 -0.57
N ILE A 322 6.29 14.30 -1.73
CA ILE A 322 7.72 14.00 -1.81
C ILE A 322 8.50 14.92 -0.88
N ARG A 323 8.19 16.21 -0.88
CA ARG A 323 8.86 17.17 0.02
C ARG A 323 8.64 16.83 1.49
N SER A 324 7.41 16.49 1.89
CA SER A 324 7.09 16.12 3.27
C SER A 324 7.79 14.82 3.67
N ASP A 325 7.78 13.82 2.80
CA ASP A 325 8.42 12.52 3.03
C ASP A 325 9.95 12.67 3.14
N VAL A 326 10.57 13.44 2.25
CA VAL A 326 12.00 13.76 2.29
C VAL A 326 12.36 14.49 3.58
N ILE A 327 11.56 15.50 3.98
CA ILE A 327 11.79 16.22 5.23
C ILE A 327 11.68 15.27 6.44
N GLN A 328 10.72 14.37 6.47
CA GLN A 328 10.58 13.38 7.54
C GLN A 328 11.76 12.41 7.57
N VAL A 329 12.16 11.87 6.41
CA VAL A 329 13.32 10.98 6.28
C VAL A 329 14.59 11.70 6.73
N VAL A 330 14.82 12.92 6.27
CA VAL A 330 15.99 13.72 6.67
C VAL A 330 15.95 13.98 8.19
N LYS A 331 14.84 14.45 8.75
CA LYS A 331 14.71 14.67 10.20
C LYS A 331 14.97 13.39 11.00
N LYS A 332 14.49 12.24 10.54
CA LYS A 332 14.68 10.94 11.20
C LYS A 332 16.13 10.46 11.15
N HIS A 333 16.83 10.70 10.05
CA HIS A 333 18.19 10.17 9.83
C HIS A 333 19.30 11.19 10.09
N LEU A 334 19.00 12.49 10.14
CA LEU A 334 19.98 13.55 10.38
C LEU A 334 20.79 13.33 11.67
N PRO A 335 20.20 12.94 12.83
CA PRO A 335 20.98 12.64 14.03
C PRO A 335 21.96 11.49 13.84
N LYS A 336 21.57 10.47 13.06
CA LYS A 336 22.41 9.30 12.75
C LYS A 336 23.59 9.68 11.86
N VAL A 337 23.34 10.50 10.84
CA VAL A 337 24.41 11.03 9.96
C VAL A 337 25.36 11.90 10.76
N PHE A 338 24.86 12.78 11.61
CA PHE A 338 25.70 13.61 12.48
C PHE A 338 26.56 12.78 13.44
N ALA A 339 25.97 11.76 14.09
CA ALA A 339 26.68 10.85 14.97
C ALA A 339 27.77 10.08 14.22
N PHE A 340 27.50 9.64 12.98
CA PHE A 340 28.48 8.95 12.14
C PHE A 340 29.65 9.88 11.73
N LEU A 341 29.37 11.13 11.36
CA LEU A 341 30.40 12.13 11.04
C LEU A 341 31.25 12.48 12.25
N LEU A 342 30.60 12.71 13.42
CA LEU A 342 31.31 12.99 14.68
C LEU A 342 32.24 11.84 15.04
N TRP A 343 31.77 10.61 14.86
CA TRP A 343 32.57 9.41 15.08
C TRP A 343 33.76 9.31 14.11
N GLY A 344 33.56 9.60 12.82
CA GLY A 344 34.65 9.67 11.83
C GLY A 344 35.72 10.71 12.22
N ILE A 345 35.29 11.88 12.71
CA ILE A 345 36.19 12.94 13.21
C ILE A 345 37.00 12.43 14.42
N LEU A 346 36.36 11.74 15.37
CA LEU A 346 37.06 11.17 16.53
C LEU A 346 38.12 10.16 16.14
N LEU A 347 37.81 9.26 15.17
CA LEU A 347 38.78 8.30 14.64
C LEU A 347 39.97 8.96 13.95
N LEU A 348 39.70 9.97 13.11
CA LEU A 348 40.73 10.73 12.43
C LEU A 348 41.61 11.50 13.43
N THR A 349 41.01 12.13 14.44
CA THR A 349 41.72 12.83 15.50
C THR A 349 42.64 11.88 16.28
N PHE A 350 42.11 10.71 16.67
CA PHE A 350 42.90 9.68 17.35
C PHE A 350 44.09 9.19 16.50
N SER A 351 43.83 8.92 15.20
CA SER A 351 44.87 8.52 14.25
C SER A 351 45.95 9.61 14.07
N SER A 352 45.53 10.88 13.99
CA SER A 352 46.43 12.02 13.82
C SER A 352 47.28 12.27 15.06
N ILE A 353 46.71 12.17 16.27
CA ILE A 353 47.44 12.31 17.53
C ILE A 353 48.51 11.19 17.63
N ARG A 354 48.13 9.96 17.31
CA ARG A 354 49.07 8.83 17.32
C ARG A 354 50.24 9.04 16.34
N ALA A 355 49.95 9.53 15.12
CA ALA A 355 50.96 9.85 14.12
C ALA A 355 51.89 11.00 14.55
N ALA A 356 51.28 12.05 15.16
CA ALA A 356 52.04 13.21 15.63
C ALA A 356 52.99 12.94 16.80
N LEU A 357 52.67 11.91 17.61
CA LEU A 357 53.51 11.49 18.75
C LEU A 357 54.60 10.49 18.34
N ASP A 358 54.67 10.08 17.07
CA ASP A 358 55.61 9.10 16.51
C ASP A 358 55.73 7.81 17.36
N MET A 359 54.62 7.43 18.01
CA MET A 359 54.60 6.29 18.95
C MET A 359 54.33 4.99 18.23
N SER A 360 55.23 4.03 18.38
CA SER A 360 54.93 2.66 17.98
C SER A 360 53.84 2.06 18.87
N THR A 361 53.16 1.02 18.38
CA THR A 361 52.17 0.29 19.18
C THR A 361 52.74 -0.28 20.46
N GLN A 362 54.03 -0.63 20.45
CA GLN A 362 54.77 -1.14 21.64
C GLN A 362 54.99 -0.03 22.67
N ASP A 363 55.41 1.17 22.24
CA ASP A 363 55.63 2.32 23.13
C ASP A 363 54.32 2.77 23.80
N PHE A 364 53.24 2.77 23.04
CA PHE A 364 51.90 3.06 23.59
C PHE A 364 51.49 2.02 24.65
N LEU A 365 51.68 0.73 24.40
CA LEU A 365 51.38 -0.33 25.38
C LEU A 365 52.25 -0.21 26.62
N LEU A 366 53.55 0.10 26.49
CA LEU A 366 54.47 0.33 27.58
C LEU A 366 54.09 1.56 28.42
N MET A 367 53.72 2.65 27.78
CA MET A 367 53.24 3.85 28.44
C MET A 367 51.93 3.57 29.22
N LEU A 368 51.00 2.86 28.60
CA LEU A 368 49.75 2.45 29.22
C LEU A 368 49.98 1.53 30.41
N HIS A 369 50.87 0.54 30.27
CA HIS A 369 51.28 -0.35 31.34
C HIS A 369 51.85 0.42 32.54
N ARG A 370 52.83 1.30 32.31
CA ARG A 370 53.43 2.12 33.37
C ARG A 370 52.35 2.98 34.07
N PHE A 371 51.53 3.66 33.30
CA PHE A 371 50.49 4.53 33.82
C PHE A 371 49.49 3.75 34.70
N ILE A 372 49.02 2.59 34.23
CA ILE A 372 48.02 1.78 34.95
C ILE A 372 48.62 1.13 36.21
N THR A 373 49.90 0.70 36.19
CA THR A 373 50.51 0.01 37.33
C THR A 373 51.04 0.95 38.39
N THR A 374 51.40 2.19 38.05
CA THR A 374 51.95 3.18 39.00
C THR A 374 50.92 4.09 39.59
N THR A 375 49.69 4.14 39.03
CA THR A 375 48.64 5.07 39.45
C THR A 375 47.56 4.36 40.26
N ALA A 376 47.15 4.90 41.42
CA ALA A 376 46.03 4.36 42.20
C ALA A 376 44.70 4.24 41.42
N TRP A 377 44.51 5.08 40.39
CA TRP A 377 43.34 5.10 39.49
C TRP A 377 43.47 4.13 38.30
N GLY A 378 44.58 3.37 38.21
CA GLY A 378 44.83 2.47 37.07
C GLY A 378 43.69 1.50 36.72
N PRO A 379 43.11 0.78 37.69
CA PRO A 379 41.94 -0.08 37.45
C PRO A 379 40.74 0.66 36.89
N LEU A 380 40.46 1.88 37.40
CA LEU A 380 39.34 2.69 36.89
C LEU A 380 39.57 3.15 35.44
N VAL A 381 40.81 3.60 35.15
CA VAL A 381 41.18 4.00 33.76
C VAL A 381 41.04 2.82 32.81
N TYR A 382 41.45 1.62 33.21
CA TYR A 382 41.27 0.40 32.43
C TYR A 382 39.79 0.10 32.17
N ILE A 383 38.92 0.17 33.20
CA ILE A 383 37.48 -0.08 33.07
C ILE A 383 36.84 0.94 32.13
N VAL A 384 37.20 2.23 32.25
CA VAL A 384 36.68 3.30 31.40
C VAL A 384 37.16 3.14 29.94
N ALA A 385 38.43 2.85 29.75
CA ALA A 385 38.99 2.59 28.41
C ALA A 385 38.30 1.38 27.76
N TYR A 386 38.05 0.32 28.53
CA TYR A 386 37.33 -0.86 28.06
C TYR A 386 35.86 -0.51 27.72
N ALA A 387 35.19 0.25 28.56
CA ALA A 387 33.82 0.67 28.32
C ALA A 387 33.67 1.50 27.02
N LEU A 388 34.63 2.40 26.76
CA LEU A 388 34.60 3.31 25.59
C LEU A 388 35.14 2.68 24.30
N ARG A 389 35.78 1.51 24.36
CA ARG A 389 36.40 0.84 23.20
C ARG A 389 35.45 0.63 21.99
N PRO A 390 34.11 0.39 22.15
CA PRO A 390 33.22 0.21 21.01
C PRO A 390 33.17 1.44 20.11
N ILE A 391 33.34 2.62 20.69
CA ILE A 391 33.36 3.89 19.93
C ILE A 391 34.58 3.93 19.00
N LEU A 392 35.70 3.32 19.41
CA LEU A 392 36.96 3.28 18.66
C LEU A 392 37.19 1.98 17.88
N PHE A 393 36.26 1.03 17.91
CA PHE A 393 36.38 -0.33 17.36
C PHE A 393 37.63 -1.06 17.78
N PHE A 394 38.11 -0.81 19.00
CA PHE A 394 39.28 -1.49 19.51
C PHE A 394 38.96 -2.96 19.88
N PRO A 395 39.80 -3.94 19.50
CA PRO A 395 39.51 -5.36 19.75
C PRO A 395 39.38 -5.67 21.24
N ALA A 396 38.28 -6.30 21.66
CA ALA A 396 38.00 -6.67 23.05
C ALA A 396 39.09 -7.63 23.59
N THR A 397 39.47 -8.62 22.80
CA THR A 397 40.45 -9.66 23.16
C THR A 397 41.78 -9.08 23.60
N LEU A 398 42.27 -8.00 22.98
CA LEU A 398 43.52 -7.36 23.34
C LEU A 398 43.47 -6.74 24.75
N LEU A 399 42.37 -6.03 25.07
CA LEU A 399 42.19 -5.45 26.42
C LEU A 399 41.99 -6.55 27.47
N THR A 400 41.29 -7.64 27.12
CA THR A 400 41.07 -8.77 28.03
C THR A 400 42.40 -9.48 28.38
N LEU A 401 43.24 -9.75 27.36
CA LEU A 401 44.58 -10.28 27.57
C LEU A 401 45.46 -9.33 28.41
N LEU A 402 45.41 -8.03 28.09
CA LEU A 402 46.15 -7.01 28.82
C LEU A 402 45.78 -6.98 30.30
N SER A 403 44.51 -7.17 30.63
CA SER A 403 44.00 -7.22 32.00
C SER A 403 44.65 -8.33 32.82
N GLY A 404 44.75 -9.54 32.27
CA GLY A 404 45.43 -10.65 32.92
C GLY A 404 46.90 -10.35 33.19
N PHE A 405 47.57 -9.73 32.23
CA PHE A 405 48.97 -9.31 32.35
C PHE A 405 49.15 -8.18 33.40
N LEU A 406 48.24 -7.21 33.47
CA LEU A 406 48.35 -6.04 34.38
C LEU A 406 47.96 -6.34 35.82
N PHE A 407 46.91 -7.11 36.02
CA PHE A 407 46.23 -7.27 37.32
C PHE A 407 46.27 -8.71 37.85
N GLY A 408 46.80 -9.64 37.08
CA GLY A 408 46.74 -11.08 37.40
C GLY A 408 45.35 -11.67 37.26
N LEU A 409 45.17 -12.96 37.58
CA LEU A 409 43.94 -13.70 37.27
C LEU A 409 42.69 -13.18 38.01
N PRO A 410 42.66 -13.06 39.37
CA PRO A 410 41.42 -12.71 40.07
C PRO A 410 40.94 -11.29 39.78
N LEU A 411 41.84 -10.31 39.91
CA LEU A 411 41.51 -8.90 39.70
C LEU A 411 41.30 -8.57 38.21
N GLY A 412 42.07 -9.21 37.35
CA GLY A 412 41.90 -9.10 35.90
C GLY A 412 40.52 -9.57 35.45
N ILE A 413 40.01 -10.69 35.94
CA ILE A 413 38.63 -11.13 35.67
C ILE A 413 37.62 -10.10 36.16
N LEU A 414 37.73 -9.61 37.40
CA LEU A 414 36.80 -8.66 37.98
C LEU A 414 36.71 -7.37 37.17
N TYR A 415 37.85 -6.73 36.89
CA TYR A 415 37.89 -5.47 36.16
C TYR A 415 37.46 -5.62 34.71
N THR A 416 37.80 -6.72 34.07
CA THR A 416 37.38 -7.03 32.72
C THR A 416 35.88 -7.28 32.64
N VAL A 417 35.27 -8.05 33.55
CA VAL A 417 33.83 -8.30 33.57
C VAL A 417 33.06 -6.98 33.71
N ILE A 418 33.51 -6.06 34.57
CA ILE A 418 32.90 -4.74 34.73
C ILE A 418 33.02 -3.92 33.43
N GLY A 419 34.25 -3.81 32.90
CA GLY A 419 34.53 -3.03 31.68
C GLY A 419 33.81 -3.60 30.44
N GLU A 420 33.81 -4.92 30.31
CA GLU A 420 33.17 -5.61 29.17
C GLU A 420 31.66 -5.50 29.22
N ASN A 421 31.02 -5.58 30.39
CA ASN A 421 29.59 -5.31 30.53
C ASN A 421 29.25 -3.88 30.19
N ALA A 422 30.01 -2.89 30.64
CA ALA A 422 29.81 -1.49 30.27
C ALA A 422 29.96 -1.30 28.75
N SER A 423 31.02 -1.85 28.16
CA SER A 423 31.30 -1.87 26.73
C SER A 423 30.16 -2.48 25.93
N ALA A 424 29.64 -3.64 26.36
CA ALA A 424 28.54 -4.34 25.70
C ALA A 424 27.26 -3.49 25.66
N ASN A 425 26.94 -2.81 26.77
CA ASN A 425 25.77 -1.94 26.83
C ASN A 425 25.91 -0.69 25.95
N ILE A 426 27.11 -0.11 25.86
CA ILE A 426 27.39 1.02 24.94
C ILE A 426 27.22 0.56 23.49
N ALA A 427 27.84 -0.57 23.12
CA ALA A 427 27.73 -1.12 21.76
C ALA A 427 26.29 -1.50 21.39
N TYR A 428 25.52 -2.08 22.33
CA TYR A 428 24.09 -2.33 22.16
C TYR A 428 23.32 -1.02 21.93
N GLY A 429 23.59 0.02 22.72
CA GLY A 429 22.96 1.36 22.55
C GLY A 429 23.25 1.95 21.17
N ILE A 430 24.50 1.88 20.73
CA ILE A 430 24.91 2.31 19.37
C ILE A 430 24.15 1.50 18.31
N GLY A 431 24.14 0.16 18.44
CA GLY A 431 23.41 -0.71 17.51
C GLY A 431 21.92 -0.39 17.46
N LYS A 432 21.27 -0.16 18.60
CA LYS A 432 19.86 0.22 18.68
C LYS A 432 19.60 1.56 18.02
N PHE A 433 20.43 2.57 18.26
CA PHE A 433 20.29 3.89 17.65
C PHE A 433 20.37 3.83 16.11
N PHE A 434 21.35 3.12 15.55
CA PHE A 434 21.47 2.98 14.10
C PHE A 434 20.48 2.00 13.49
N GLY A 435 20.04 0.96 14.23
CA GLY A 435 19.10 -0.06 13.79
C GLY A 435 17.63 0.38 13.74
N GLU A 436 17.28 1.49 14.40
CA GLU A 436 15.92 1.98 14.48
C GLU A 436 15.35 2.34 13.08
N GLY A 437 14.32 1.58 12.66
CA GLY A 437 13.67 1.72 11.33
C GLY A 437 14.19 0.77 10.25
N ILE A 438 15.07 -0.20 10.56
CA ILE A 438 15.47 -1.26 9.64
C ILE A 438 14.52 -2.46 9.82
N SER A 439 13.81 -2.84 8.75
CA SER A 439 12.92 -4.01 8.73
C SER A 439 13.62 -5.20 8.06
N PHE A 440 13.65 -6.34 8.75
CA PHE A 440 14.31 -7.58 8.29
C PHE A 440 13.32 -8.67 7.86
N GLU A 441 12.11 -8.32 7.42
CA GLU A 441 10.98 -9.25 7.26
C GLU A 441 11.16 -10.41 6.26
N ARG A 442 12.23 -10.46 5.46
CA ARG A 442 12.43 -11.52 4.44
C ARG A 442 13.91 -11.95 4.24
N SER A 443 14.73 -12.02 5.28
CA SER A 443 16.12 -12.47 5.12
C SER A 443 16.27 -13.97 5.39
N VAL A 444 17.31 -14.58 4.83
CA VAL A 444 17.74 -15.97 5.11
C VAL A 444 17.98 -16.21 6.62
N LEU A 445 18.17 -15.15 7.39
CA LEU A 445 18.36 -15.13 8.84
C LEU A 445 17.05 -15.06 9.64
N GLY A 446 15.87 -15.11 8.99
CA GLY A 446 14.56 -14.93 9.64
C GLY A 446 14.35 -15.82 10.86
N SER A 447 14.69 -17.10 10.79
CA SER A 447 14.56 -18.05 11.91
C SER A 447 15.42 -17.71 13.13
N TRP A 448 16.62 -17.14 12.91
CA TRP A 448 17.50 -16.66 13.97
C TRP A 448 16.99 -15.37 14.60
N ILE A 449 16.44 -14.47 13.80
CA ILE A 449 15.83 -13.23 14.26
C ILE A 449 14.59 -13.53 15.10
N ASP A 450 13.76 -14.49 14.69
CA ASP A 450 12.60 -14.94 15.44
C ASP A 450 13.01 -15.58 16.78
N ALA A 451 14.07 -16.37 16.80
CA ALA A 451 14.60 -16.92 18.05
C ALA A 451 15.10 -15.83 19.01
N LEU A 452 15.80 -14.80 18.49
CA LEU A 452 16.26 -13.66 19.26
C LEU A 452 15.10 -12.82 19.83
N LYS A 453 14.01 -12.66 19.08
CA LYS A 453 12.82 -11.93 19.54
C LYS A 453 11.98 -12.72 20.54
N ASN A 454 11.79 -14.01 20.30
CA ASN A 454 10.92 -14.86 21.13
C ASN A 454 11.57 -15.35 22.41
N ARG A 455 12.91 -15.53 22.43
CA ARG A 455 13.68 -16.02 23.60
C ARG A 455 14.98 -15.22 23.78
N PRO A 456 14.89 -13.91 24.02
CA PRO A 456 16.02 -13.00 23.94
C PRO A 456 17.15 -13.35 24.91
N PHE A 457 16.84 -13.64 26.17
CA PHE A 457 17.83 -14.01 27.18
C PHE A 457 18.65 -15.26 26.77
N MET A 458 17.94 -16.32 26.36
CA MET A 458 18.58 -17.57 25.99
C MET A 458 19.45 -17.43 24.75
N SER A 459 18.94 -16.76 23.75
CA SER A 459 19.67 -16.58 22.49
C SER A 459 20.97 -15.80 22.70
N VAL A 460 20.93 -14.72 23.48
CA VAL A 460 22.14 -13.95 23.80
C VAL A 460 23.10 -14.75 24.66
N LEU A 461 22.62 -15.48 25.67
CA LEU A 461 23.45 -16.34 26.53
C LEU A 461 24.17 -17.40 25.71
N PHE A 462 23.47 -18.09 24.78
CA PHE A 462 24.10 -19.04 23.88
C PHE A 462 25.15 -18.41 22.99
N MET A 463 24.87 -17.24 22.40
CA MET A 463 25.83 -16.51 21.59
C MET A 463 27.15 -16.26 22.37
N ARG A 464 27.04 -15.94 23.68
CA ARG A 464 28.21 -15.74 24.54
C ARG A 464 28.98 -17.06 24.82
N LEU A 465 28.24 -18.10 25.15
CA LEU A 465 28.84 -19.40 25.48
C LEU A 465 29.44 -20.11 24.25
N PHE A 466 28.93 -19.86 23.05
CA PHE A 466 29.50 -20.36 21.79
C PHE A 466 30.55 -19.44 21.17
N TYR A 467 30.98 -18.42 21.90
CA TYR A 467 32.04 -17.51 21.48
C TYR A 467 31.72 -16.78 20.16
N VAL A 468 30.45 -16.50 19.89
CA VAL A 468 30.09 -15.62 18.78
C VAL A 468 30.81 -14.29 18.98
N PRO A 469 31.39 -13.67 17.92
CA PRO A 469 32.19 -12.47 18.07
C PRO A 469 31.45 -11.40 18.90
N PHE A 470 32.18 -10.88 19.91
CA PHE A 470 31.62 -10.04 20.96
C PHE A 470 30.82 -8.84 20.40
N ASP A 471 31.43 -8.13 19.45
CA ASP A 471 30.84 -6.92 18.88
C ASP A 471 29.65 -7.23 17.95
N VAL A 472 29.68 -8.34 17.23
CA VAL A 472 28.55 -8.83 16.42
C VAL A 472 27.33 -9.09 17.30
N THR A 473 27.53 -9.73 18.46
CA THR A 473 26.43 -9.98 19.41
C THR A 473 25.89 -8.67 20.00
N ASN A 474 26.74 -7.70 20.31
CA ASN A 474 26.36 -6.43 20.92
C ASN A 474 25.60 -5.52 19.96
N TYR A 475 26.25 -5.16 18.86
CA TYR A 475 25.62 -4.31 17.84
C TYR A 475 24.40 -5.00 17.21
N GLY A 476 24.53 -6.30 16.90
CA GLY A 476 23.45 -7.09 16.31
C GLY A 476 22.20 -7.14 17.21
N SER A 477 22.38 -7.38 18.51
CA SER A 477 21.26 -7.36 19.48
C SER A 477 20.58 -6.01 19.55
N GLY A 478 21.35 -4.91 19.49
CA GLY A 478 20.83 -3.55 19.45
C GLY A 478 20.04 -3.28 18.15
N ILE A 479 20.61 -3.58 16.99
CA ILE A 479 20.00 -3.40 15.67
C ILE A 479 18.68 -4.18 15.55
N LEU A 480 18.66 -5.41 16.05
CA LEU A 480 17.51 -6.31 16.01
C LEU A 480 16.44 -6.00 17.07
N GLY A 481 16.71 -5.03 17.96
CA GLY A 481 15.75 -4.60 18.98
C GLY A 481 15.52 -5.64 20.10
N VAL A 482 16.52 -6.44 20.43
CA VAL A 482 16.46 -7.39 21.56
C VAL A 482 16.16 -6.62 22.87
N PRO A 483 15.21 -7.07 23.72
CA PRO A 483 14.91 -6.37 24.98
C PRO A 483 16.15 -6.19 25.87
N TRP A 484 16.47 -4.94 26.22
CA TRP A 484 17.69 -4.56 26.93
C TRP A 484 17.94 -5.35 28.21
N LYS A 485 16.90 -5.54 29.05
CA LYS A 485 17.03 -6.30 30.30
C LYS A 485 17.52 -7.74 30.06
N ALA A 486 16.89 -8.43 29.08
CA ALA A 486 17.26 -9.80 28.74
C ALA A 486 18.69 -9.86 28.17
N TYR A 487 19.06 -8.90 27.32
CA TYR A 487 20.41 -8.78 26.76
C TYR A 487 21.46 -8.53 27.85
N ALA A 488 21.23 -7.56 28.75
CA ALA A 488 22.18 -7.17 29.78
C ALA A 488 22.44 -8.32 30.77
N PHE A 489 21.39 -8.99 31.26
CA PHE A 489 21.54 -10.12 32.18
C PHE A 489 22.22 -11.33 31.53
N ALA A 490 21.84 -11.67 30.29
CA ALA A 490 22.47 -12.75 29.55
C ALA A 490 23.96 -12.48 29.28
N THR A 491 24.30 -11.22 28.98
CA THR A 491 25.67 -10.78 28.78
C THR A 491 26.47 -10.86 30.07
N ALA A 492 25.95 -10.33 31.18
CA ALA A 492 26.62 -10.31 32.47
C ALA A 492 27.06 -11.71 32.93
N ILE A 493 26.23 -12.71 32.67
CA ILE A 493 26.55 -14.12 33.03
C ILE A 493 27.41 -14.79 31.94
N GLY A 494 27.05 -14.57 30.68
CA GLY A 494 27.60 -15.31 29.54
C GLY A 494 29.04 -14.96 29.18
N ILE A 495 29.55 -13.78 29.57
CA ILE A 495 30.92 -13.36 29.28
C ILE A 495 31.94 -13.97 30.24
N ILE A 496 31.53 -14.39 31.46
CA ILE A 496 32.42 -14.82 32.51
C ILE A 496 33.40 -15.96 32.05
N PRO A 497 32.92 -17.03 31.40
CA PRO A 497 33.83 -18.08 30.93
C PRO A 497 34.86 -17.59 29.91
N GLY A 498 34.40 -16.77 28.94
CA GLY A 498 35.28 -16.21 27.92
C GLY A 498 36.32 -15.26 28.50
N VAL A 499 35.89 -14.36 29.37
CA VAL A 499 36.81 -13.46 30.09
C VAL A 499 37.86 -14.26 30.88
N SER A 500 37.41 -15.29 31.60
CA SER A 500 38.31 -16.11 32.42
C SER A 500 39.41 -16.78 31.58
N VAL A 501 39.07 -17.29 30.39
CA VAL A 501 40.00 -17.89 29.46
C VAL A 501 41.06 -16.90 28.99
N PHE A 502 40.63 -15.75 28.50
CA PHE A 502 41.57 -14.76 27.94
C PHE A 502 42.38 -14.03 29.00
N VAL A 503 41.79 -13.76 30.17
CA VAL A 503 42.53 -13.18 31.31
C VAL A 503 43.61 -14.16 31.82
N ALA A 504 43.29 -15.46 31.91
CA ALA A 504 44.27 -16.46 32.29
C ALA A 504 45.43 -16.56 31.28
N LEU A 505 45.13 -16.52 29.99
CA LEU A 505 46.15 -16.44 28.94
C LEU A 505 47.03 -15.19 29.09
N GLY A 506 46.41 -14.03 29.38
CA GLY A 506 47.17 -12.79 29.64
C GLY A 506 48.05 -12.88 30.89
N ALA A 507 47.53 -13.47 31.96
CA ALA A 507 48.29 -13.67 33.23
C ALA A 507 49.46 -14.64 33.08
N SER A 508 49.46 -15.50 32.06
CA SER A 508 50.57 -16.42 31.76
C SER A 508 51.78 -15.74 31.08
N ILE A 509 51.66 -14.47 30.69
CA ILE A 509 52.73 -13.72 30.01
C ILE A 509 53.69 -13.15 31.08
N PRO A 510 54.99 -13.59 31.14
CA PRO A 510 55.86 -13.26 32.24
C PRO A 510 56.41 -11.82 32.21
N SER A 511 56.53 -11.18 31.04
CA SER A 511 57.00 -9.78 30.93
C SER A 511 56.66 -9.13 29.59
N VAL A 512 56.64 -7.79 29.54
CA VAL A 512 56.40 -6.99 28.30
C VAL A 512 57.52 -7.24 27.25
N ALA A 513 58.72 -7.53 27.68
CA ALA A 513 59.85 -7.79 26.79
C ALA A 513 59.63 -9.00 25.88
N VAL A 514 58.84 -9.98 26.32
CA VAL A 514 58.52 -11.21 25.59
C VAL A 514 57.51 -10.96 24.47
N LEU A 515 56.68 -9.95 24.58
CA LEU A 515 55.70 -9.57 23.53
C LEU A 515 56.38 -9.13 22.23
N GLY A 516 57.64 -8.68 22.28
CA GLY A 516 58.41 -8.23 21.11
C GLY A 516 59.31 -9.31 20.47
N THR A 517 59.61 -10.43 21.15
CA THR A 517 60.58 -11.43 20.70
C THR A 517 59.98 -12.68 20.05
N GLY A 518 58.64 -12.83 20.07
CA GLY A 518 57.95 -13.97 19.46
C GLY A 518 58.15 -15.33 20.15
N SER A 519 58.90 -15.39 21.26
CA SER A 519 59.16 -16.62 22.03
C SER A 519 58.30 -16.61 23.30
N PHE A 520 57.14 -17.28 23.23
CA PHE A 520 56.22 -17.39 24.37
C PHE A 520 56.49 -18.67 25.18
N SER A 521 56.98 -18.53 26.42
CA SER A 521 56.83 -19.58 27.42
C SER A 521 55.57 -19.24 28.26
N LEU A 522 54.47 -19.87 27.96
CA LEU A 522 53.22 -19.69 28.70
C LEU A 522 53.26 -20.57 29.97
N ASP A 523 52.77 -20.04 31.09
CA ASP A 523 52.62 -20.82 32.32
C ASP A 523 51.57 -21.92 32.12
N GLY A 524 52.00 -23.19 32.33
CA GLY A 524 51.19 -24.38 32.08
C GLY A 524 49.92 -24.44 32.96
N GLY A 525 49.96 -23.86 34.15
CA GLY A 525 48.79 -23.81 35.06
C GLY A 525 47.67 -22.96 34.52
N TYR A 526 48.00 -21.77 34.02
CA TYR A 526 47.00 -20.88 33.41
C TYR A 526 46.46 -21.40 32.06
N LEU A 527 47.29 -22.09 31.29
CA LEU A 527 46.88 -22.77 30.08
C LEU A 527 45.88 -23.89 30.34
N LEU A 528 46.15 -24.74 31.33
CA LEU A 528 45.26 -25.82 31.74
C LEU A 528 43.94 -25.26 32.28
N PHE A 529 43.96 -24.19 33.07
CA PHE A 529 42.77 -23.50 33.55
C PHE A 529 41.94 -22.95 32.40
N SER A 530 42.54 -22.24 31.44
CA SER A 530 41.87 -21.71 30.28
C SER A 530 41.22 -22.82 29.45
N ALA A 531 41.94 -23.90 29.17
CA ALA A 531 41.43 -25.06 28.42
C ALA A 531 40.25 -25.72 29.15
N ALA A 532 40.37 -25.91 30.48
CA ALA A 532 39.30 -26.49 31.29
C ALA A 532 38.01 -25.64 31.26
N VAL A 533 38.13 -24.33 31.47
CA VAL A 533 36.98 -23.40 31.44
C VAL A 533 36.34 -23.38 30.03
N PHE A 534 37.15 -23.37 28.98
CA PHE A 534 36.65 -23.40 27.59
C PHE A 534 35.88 -24.68 27.29
N ILE A 535 36.44 -25.86 27.63
CA ILE A 535 35.79 -27.16 27.41
C ILE A 535 34.51 -27.27 28.23
N VAL A 536 34.52 -26.84 29.49
CA VAL A 536 33.35 -26.87 30.37
C VAL A 536 32.23 -25.97 29.79
N SER A 537 32.56 -24.78 29.29
CA SER A 537 31.57 -23.88 28.69
C SER A 537 30.92 -24.47 27.44
N LEU A 538 31.69 -25.15 26.58
CA LEU A 538 31.20 -25.83 25.39
C LEU A 538 30.33 -27.07 25.72
N ILE A 539 30.57 -27.75 26.81
CA ILE A 539 29.79 -28.94 27.23
C ILE A 539 28.50 -28.51 27.92
N LEU A 540 28.53 -27.51 28.80
CA LEU A 540 27.38 -27.05 29.57
C LEU A 540 26.29 -26.42 28.67
N ALA A 541 26.69 -25.71 27.64
CA ALA A 541 25.74 -25.05 26.75
C ALA A 541 24.73 -26.00 26.07
N PRO A 542 25.16 -27.10 25.37
CA PRO A 542 24.21 -28.04 24.76
C PRO A 542 23.47 -28.92 25.76
N LEU A 543 24.06 -29.26 26.89
CA LEU A 543 23.40 -30.05 27.94
C LEU A 543 22.23 -29.26 28.55
N TRP A 544 22.46 -28.00 28.88
CA TRP A 544 21.43 -27.14 29.42
C TRP A 544 20.34 -26.86 28.38
N TYR A 545 20.67 -26.69 27.09
CA TYR A 545 19.70 -26.54 25.98
C TYR A 545 18.76 -27.75 25.89
N ARG A 546 19.32 -28.99 25.94
CA ARG A 546 18.53 -30.23 25.91
C ARG A 546 17.64 -30.38 27.15
N TRP A 547 18.13 -30.00 28.33
CA TRP A 547 17.34 -30.01 29.56
C TRP A 547 16.17 -29.03 29.46
N HIS A 548 16.41 -27.84 28.99
CA HIS A 548 15.37 -26.81 28.83
C HIS A 548 14.31 -27.19 27.80
N GLN A 549 14.69 -27.79 26.68
CA GLN A 549 13.75 -28.33 25.68
C GLN A 549 12.85 -29.43 26.28
N ARG A 550 13.36 -30.30 27.12
CA ARG A 550 12.60 -31.33 27.82
C ARG A 550 11.57 -30.71 28.81
N GLN A 551 11.89 -29.65 29.48
CA GLN A 551 10.95 -28.95 30.37
C GLN A 551 9.78 -28.31 29.59
N LEU A 552 10.05 -27.75 28.43
CA LEU A 552 9.03 -27.13 27.57
C LEU A 552 8.08 -28.17 26.94
N LEU A 553 8.59 -29.35 26.60
CA LEU A 553 7.74 -30.46 26.13
C LEU A 553 6.80 -30.95 27.23
N LYS A 554 7.25 -30.97 28.49
CA LYS A 554 6.39 -31.33 29.65
C LYS A 554 5.28 -30.31 29.92
N GLN A 555 5.50 -29.02 29.67
CA GLN A 555 4.48 -27.97 29.84
C GLN A 555 3.45 -27.91 28.70
N ARG A 556 3.70 -28.57 27.56
CA ARG A 556 2.74 -28.67 26.45
C ARG A 556 1.83 -29.91 26.54
N THR A 557 2.12 -30.82 27.47
CA THR A 557 1.35 -32.06 27.68
C THR A 557 0.50 -32.04 28.96
N THR A 558 0.52 -30.95 29.69
CA THR A 558 -0.43 -30.56 30.75
C THR A 558 -1.25 -29.36 30.29
#